data_6b6e8dd704af5eace2d9946c2d6bbb43
#
_entry.id   6b6e8dd704af5eace2d9946c2d6bbb43
#
_cell.length_a   1.000
_cell.length_b   1.000
_cell.length_c   1.000
_cell.angle_alpha   90.00
_cell.angle_beta   90.00
_cell.angle_gamma   90.00
#
_symmetry.space_group_name_H-M   'P 1'
#
loop_
_entity.id
_entity.type
_entity.pdbx_description
1 polymer ?
#
loop_
_entity_poly.entity_id
_entity_poly.type
_entity_poly.pdbx_seq_one_letter_code
_entity_poly.pdbx_strand_id
1 'polypeptide(L)'
;MNYFLGIFFLISGLLILIKPLYEKLTDYFILKLNIAGLLNIALGFAIFIYGISQPDWSERLWSIIFIVFGFIAVIKGFLLFFFPERSEKITRYFVQHYYKFVLPMSAVYIFLSLLTITTDYIGPQKDISKCKSDSYISVLCGFSNPEDIEITPDKKFLFMSEFGGIGPYEEASAGYFAMLDLENNKKIVPEIVIGNNDWGNPECSRNTSDSFGPHGIDMVQRNDGSYQIGVINHFPKESVEMFELSKKDSSWSLTWRGCINVPDEYYFNDIGLKKDGSFYASHMYKRDITFSEWLMVTLFKSNSGHVVLWEGDGFKKIPNSDGSGPNGITLDEAANLLYISYNQGDRIVIFDLSENSKAKSYFVQSPDNIHLEGNSAWVTSLDFQPNDAGDCDKRISCSLPFSVHELDRSSLELKNKYSFSKTVFGLPTVAVPVNEKIYMGSFHSDRMGYFIKE
;
A
#
# COMPACT_ATOMS: atom_id res chain seq x y z
N MET A 1 2.36 -12.66 -6.53
CA MET A 1 3.10 -13.08 -7.75
C MET A 1 3.71 -14.48 -7.61
N ASN A 2 4.37 -14.78 -6.49
CA ASN A 2 5.03 -16.08 -6.28
C ASN A 2 4.06 -17.27 -6.33
N TYR A 3 2.88 -17.23 -5.68
CA TYR A 3 1.86 -18.29 -5.79
C TYR A 3 1.44 -18.54 -7.22
N PHE A 4 1.18 -17.47 -7.97
CA PHE A 4 0.83 -17.60 -9.39
C PHE A 4 1.95 -18.31 -10.18
N LEU A 5 3.20 -17.90 -9.97
CA LEU A 5 4.35 -18.55 -10.60
C LEU A 5 4.53 -19.99 -10.13
N GLY A 6 4.36 -20.24 -8.83
CA GLY A 6 4.48 -21.59 -8.28
C GLY A 6 3.44 -22.53 -8.87
N ILE A 7 2.18 -22.12 -8.95
CA ILE A 7 1.11 -22.90 -9.58
C ILE A 7 1.38 -23.07 -11.07
N PHE A 8 1.81 -22.01 -11.76
CA PHE A 8 2.16 -22.08 -13.18
C PHE A 8 3.28 -23.11 -13.44
N PHE A 9 4.36 -23.09 -12.65
CA PHE A 9 5.45 -24.05 -12.76
C PHE A 9 4.99 -25.48 -12.44
N LEU A 10 4.16 -25.66 -11.39
CA LEU A 10 3.63 -26.98 -11.04
C LEU A 10 2.81 -27.56 -12.19
N ILE A 11 1.85 -26.80 -12.69
CA ILE A 11 0.99 -27.22 -13.80
C ILE A 11 1.84 -27.51 -15.04
N SER A 12 2.78 -26.63 -15.38
CA SER A 12 3.68 -26.82 -16.53
C SER A 12 4.50 -28.09 -16.38
N GLY A 13 5.11 -28.31 -15.21
CA GLY A 13 5.88 -29.50 -14.90
C GLY A 13 5.09 -30.80 -15.01
N LEU A 14 3.82 -30.79 -14.58
CA LEU A 14 2.93 -31.94 -14.67
C LEU A 14 2.42 -32.17 -16.10
N LEU A 15 2.06 -31.11 -16.82
CA LEU A 15 1.56 -31.24 -18.21
C LEU A 15 2.57 -31.83 -19.18
N ILE A 16 3.86 -31.47 -19.05
CA ILE A 16 4.90 -32.01 -19.91
C ILE A 16 5.15 -33.51 -19.67
N LEU A 17 4.73 -34.09 -18.55
CA LEU A 17 4.80 -35.53 -18.28
C LEU A 17 3.73 -36.34 -19.04
N ILE A 18 2.73 -35.67 -19.60
CA ILE A 18 1.69 -36.32 -20.42
C ILE A 18 2.22 -36.47 -21.86
N LYS A 19 2.91 -37.56 -22.14
CA LYS A 19 3.60 -37.79 -23.40
C LYS A 19 2.75 -37.52 -24.65
N PRO A 20 1.50 -38.02 -24.79
CA PRO A 20 0.69 -37.74 -25.98
C PRO A 20 0.38 -36.25 -26.18
N LEU A 21 0.19 -35.51 -25.07
CA LEU A 21 -0.05 -34.07 -25.11
C LEU A 21 1.22 -33.34 -25.55
N TYR A 22 2.35 -33.70 -24.97
CA TYR A 22 3.65 -33.11 -25.30
C TYR A 22 3.98 -33.30 -26.79
N GLU A 23 3.82 -34.50 -27.31
CA GLU A 23 4.05 -34.83 -28.73
C GLU A 23 3.13 -33.99 -29.64
N LYS A 24 1.84 -33.99 -29.38
CA LYS A 24 0.85 -33.23 -30.16
C LYS A 24 1.14 -31.71 -30.16
N LEU A 25 1.47 -31.15 -29.02
CA LEU A 25 1.83 -29.72 -28.91
C LEU A 25 3.13 -29.44 -29.66
N THR A 26 4.11 -30.32 -29.58
CA THR A 26 5.40 -30.18 -30.25
C THR A 26 5.24 -30.24 -31.75
N ASP A 27 4.48 -31.20 -32.29
CA ASP A 27 4.20 -31.29 -33.72
C ASP A 27 3.49 -30.04 -34.25
N TYR A 28 2.50 -29.51 -33.53
CA TYR A 28 1.86 -28.26 -33.89
C TYR A 28 2.83 -27.08 -33.88
N PHE A 29 3.72 -27.04 -32.90
CA PHE A 29 4.75 -26.01 -32.78
C PHE A 29 5.76 -26.05 -33.93
N ILE A 30 6.20 -27.24 -34.35
CA ILE A 30 7.12 -27.43 -35.45
C ILE A 30 6.54 -26.89 -36.77
N LEU A 31 5.23 -27.02 -36.99
CA LEU A 31 4.57 -26.52 -38.20
C LEU A 31 4.60 -24.99 -38.32
N LYS A 32 4.89 -24.25 -37.22
CA LYS A 32 4.82 -22.78 -37.16
C LYS A 32 6.05 -22.17 -36.48
N LEU A 33 7.24 -22.74 -36.69
CA LEU A 33 8.49 -22.32 -36.01
C LEU A 33 8.78 -20.83 -36.12
N ASN A 34 8.60 -20.22 -37.29
CA ASN A 34 8.86 -18.78 -37.48
C ASN A 34 7.91 -17.90 -36.64
N ILE A 35 6.61 -18.26 -36.62
CA ILE A 35 5.62 -17.56 -35.81
C ILE A 35 5.92 -17.75 -34.32
N ALA A 36 6.22 -18.98 -33.94
CA ALA A 36 6.61 -19.30 -32.57
C ALA A 36 7.91 -18.58 -32.16
N GLY A 37 8.85 -18.42 -33.08
CA GLY A 37 10.07 -17.63 -32.90
C GLY A 37 9.76 -16.18 -32.58
N LEU A 38 8.96 -15.51 -33.42
CA LEU A 38 8.54 -14.12 -33.21
C LEU A 38 7.79 -13.93 -31.89
N LEU A 39 6.87 -14.83 -31.56
CA LEU A 39 6.13 -14.79 -30.30
C LEU A 39 7.07 -14.95 -29.09
N ASN A 40 8.04 -15.89 -29.15
CA ASN A 40 9.01 -16.04 -28.07
C ASN A 40 9.89 -14.79 -27.91
N ILE A 41 10.31 -14.14 -29.01
CA ILE A 41 11.05 -12.88 -28.95
C ILE A 41 10.21 -11.79 -28.29
N ALA A 42 8.99 -11.57 -28.79
CA ALA A 42 8.13 -10.49 -28.28
C ALA A 42 7.76 -10.69 -26.79
N LEU A 43 7.27 -11.88 -26.43
CA LEU A 43 6.91 -12.21 -25.05
C LEU A 43 8.14 -12.26 -24.14
N GLY A 44 9.26 -12.79 -24.63
CA GLY A 44 10.51 -12.85 -23.89
C GLY A 44 11.04 -11.45 -23.55
N PHE A 45 11.02 -10.52 -24.51
CA PHE A 45 11.37 -9.12 -24.24
C PHE A 45 10.40 -8.46 -23.28
N ALA A 46 9.09 -8.66 -23.44
CA ALA A 46 8.10 -8.08 -22.54
C ALA A 46 8.32 -8.56 -21.09
N ILE A 47 8.50 -9.87 -20.88
CA ILE A 47 8.76 -10.45 -19.56
C ILE A 47 10.10 -9.98 -18.98
N PHE A 48 11.15 -9.94 -19.80
CA PHE A 48 12.48 -9.47 -19.40
C PHE A 48 12.45 -8.00 -18.96
N ILE A 49 11.88 -7.11 -19.80
CA ILE A 49 11.75 -5.68 -19.49
C ILE A 49 10.90 -5.48 -18.25
N TYR A 50 9.79 -6.19 -18.13
CA TYR A 50 8.94 -6.12 -16.94
C TYR A 50 9.71 -6.53 -15.68
N GLY A 51 10.51 -7.58 -15.73
CA GLY A 51 11.34 -8.02 -14.60
C GLY A 51 12.37 -6.96 -14.16
N ILE A 52 13.14 -6.39 -15.10
CA ILE A 52 14.17 -5.39 -14.77
C ILE A 52 13.61 -4.02 -14.42
N SER A 53 12.38 -3.70 -14.86
CA SER A 53 11.71 -2.43 -14.51
C SER A 53 11.16 -2.42 -13.09
N GLN A 54 11.13 -3.58 -12.42
CA GLN A 54 10.68 -3.62 -11.05
C GLN A 54 11.74 -3.02 -10.12
N PRO A 55 11.34 -2.13 -9.21
CA PRO A 55 12.24 -1.62 -8.20
C PRO A 55 12.79 -2.80 -7.36
N ASP A 56 14.05 -2.72 -6.95
CA ASP A 56 14.76 -3.77 -6.20
C ASP A 56 14.63 -5.17 -6.82
N TRP A 57 14.60 -5.25 -8.15
CA TRP A 57 14.42 -6.49 -8.90
C TRP A 57 15.39 -7.59 -8.48
N SER A 58 16.62 -7.23 -8.07
CA SER A 58 17.66 -8.17 -7.63
C SER A 58 17.34 -8.83 -6.29
N GLU A 59 16.46 -8.25 -5.49
CA GLU A 59 16.03 -8.77 -4.19
C GLU A 59 14.73 -9.59 -4.28
N ARG A 60 14.07 -9.54 -5.44
CA ARG A 60 12.78 -10.21 -5.67
C ARG A 60 12.95 -11.48 -6.51
N LEU A 61 12.78 -12.63 -5.90
CA LEU A 61 12.93 -13.91 -6.59
C LEU A 61 12.12 -14.00 -7.88
N TRP A 62 10.86 -13.57 -7.87
CA TRP A 62 10.01 -13.61 -9.05
C TRP A 62 10.51 -12.70 -10.19
N SER A 63 11.07 -11.52 -9.89
CA SER A 63 11.68 -10.65 -10.89
C SER A 63 12.90 -11.29 -11.52
N ILE A 64 13.77 -11.92 -10.71
CA ILE A 64 14.92 -12.68 -11.21
C ILE A 64 14.46 -13.82 -12.13
N ILE A 65 13.41 -14.56 -11.75
CA ILE A 65 12.82 -15.61 -12.57
C ILE A 65 12.33 -15.04 -13.91
N PHE A 66 11.61 -13.93 -13.89
CA PHE A 66 11.13 -13.27 -15.11
C PHE A 66 12.28 -12.85 -16.03
N ILE A 67 13.33 -12.25 -15.47
CA ILE A 67 14.53 -11.83 -16.23
C ILE A 67 15.18 -13.05 -16.90
N VAL A 68 15.41 -14.12 -16.14
CA VAL A 68 16.08 -15.33 -16.67
C VAL A 68 15.21 -16.01 -17.74
N PHE A 69 13.92 -16.22 -17.46
CA PHE A 69 13.04 -16.87 -18.43
C PHE A 69 12.77 -15.99 -19.65
N GLY A 70 12.63 -14.67 -19.47
CA GLY A 70 12.50 -13.73 -20.58
C GLY A 70 13.73 -13.76 -21.48
N PHE A 71 14.92 -13.75 -20.90
CA PHE A 71 16.18 -13.84 -21.65
C PHE A 71 16.31 -15.17 -22.41
N ILE A 72 16.01 -16.30 -21.77
CA ILE A 72 16.01 -17.62 -22.42
C ILE A 72 14.98 -17.67 -23.55
N ALA A 73 13.78 -17.10 -23.35
CA ALA A 73 12.74 -17.05 -24.37
C ALA A 73 13.18 -16.24 -25.60
N VAL A 74 13.85 -15.10 -25.39
CA VAL A 74 14.41 -14.28 -26.48
C VAL A 74 15.44 -15.08 -27.28
N ILE A 75 16.43 -15.72 -26.62
CA ILE A 75 17.44 -16.55 -27.30
C ILE A 75 16.77 -17.68 -28.09
N LYS A 76 15.85 -18.40 -27.45
CA LYS A 76 15.09 -19.46 -28.09
C LYS A 76 14.32 -18.94 -29.31
N GLY A 77 13.69 -17.77 -29.17
CA GLY A 77 12.94 -17.15 -30.25
C GLY A 77 13.82 -16.82 -31.46
N PHE A 78 15.02 -16.26 -31.24
CA PHE A 78 16.00 -16.03 -32.31
C PHE A 78 16.43 -17.31 -32.99
N LEU A 79 16.71 -18.39 -32.23
CA LEU A 79 17.08 -19.70 -32.80
C LEU A 79 15.94 -20.28 -33.65
N LEU A 80 14.71 -20.22 -33.18
CA LEU A 80 13.54 -20.72 -33.92
C LEU A 80 13.28 -19.93 -35.21
N PHE A 81 13.51 -18.61 -35.18
CA PHE A 81 13.24 -17.74 -36.31
C PHE A 81 14.33 -17.81 -37.39
N PHE A 82 15.60 -17.70 -36.99
CA PHE A 82 16.71 -17.65 -37.94
C PHE A 82 17.27 -19.02 -38.35
N PHE A 83 17.05 -20.07 -37.52
CA PHE A 83 17.57 -21.41 -37.76
C PHE A 83 16.46 -22.47 -37.63
N PRO A 84 15.34 -22.35 -38.37
CA PRO A 84 14.17 -23.23 -38.18
C PRO A 84 14.49 -24.72 -38.43
N GLU A 85 15.27 -25.05 -39.46
CA GLU A 85 15.63 -26.44 -39.76
C GLU A 85 16.48 -27.10 -38.65
N ARG A 86 17.40 -26.34 -38.04
CA ARG A 86 18.21 -26.85 -36.92
C ARG A 86 17.33 -26.99 -35.67
N SER A 87 16.47 -26.02 -35.44
CA SER A 87 15.54 -26.03 -34.32
C SER A 87 14.55 -27.21 -34.42
N GLU A 88 14.04 -27.51 -35.60
CA GLU A 88 13.20 -28.69 -35.83
C GLU A 88 13.96 -30.00 -35.51
N LYS A 89 15.18 -30.15 -35.99
CA LYS A 89 16.01 -31.35 -35.72
C LYS A 89 16.24 -31.54 -34.23
N ILE A 90 16.57 -30.45 -33.51
CA ILE A 90 16.78 -30.49 -32.07
C ILE A 90 15.47 -30.84 -31.35
N THR A 91 14.36 -30.24 -31.75
CA THR A 91 13.04 -30.48 -31.12
C THR A 91 12.61 -31.94 -31.32
N ARG A 92 12.76 -32.48 -32.54
CA ARG A 92 12.47 -33.91 -32.83
C ARG A 92 13.38 -34.86 -32.05
N TYR A 93 14.65 -34.48 -31.86
CA TYR A 93 15.57 -35.26 -31.02
C TYR A 93 15.09 -35.31 -29.55
N PHE A 94 14.56 -34.21 -29.00
CA PHE A 94 13.97 -34.20 -27.66
C PHE A 94 12.72 -35.08 -27.56
N VAL A 95 11.87 -35.07 -28.58
CA VAL A 95 10.68 -35.94 -28.62
C VAL A 95 11.09 -37.41 -28.67
N GLN A 96 12.08 -37.78 -29.52
CA GLN A 96 12.58 -39.15 -29.62
C GLN A 96 13.19 -39.67 -28.31
N HIS A 97 13.83 -38.78 -27.56
CA HIS A 97 14.44 -39.10 -26.26
C HIS A 97 13.62 -38.52 -25.08
N TYR A 98 12.31 -38.56 -25.21
CA TYR A 98 11.35 -37.89 -24.33
C TYR A 98 11.68 -38.05 -22.85
N TYR A 99 11.79 -39.25 -22.31
CA TYR A 99 12.03 -39.46 -20.89
C TYR A 99 13.37 -38.91 -20.39
N LYS A 100 14.40 -38.92 -21.26
CA LYS A 100 15.72 -38.40 -20.91
C LYS A 100 15.72 -36.88 -20.65
N PHE A 101 14.86 -36.13 -21.35
CA PHE A 101 14.82 -34.67 -21.27
C PHE A 101 13.64 -34.16 -20.44
N VAL A 102 12.49 -34.80 -20.56
CA VAL A 102 11.26 -34.34 -19.92
C VAL A 102 11.29 -34.57 -18.40
N LEU A 103 11.83 -35.67 -17.92
CA LEU A 103 11.94 -35.94 -16.48
C LEU A 103 12.80 -34.88 -15.76
N PRO A 104 14.04 -34.57 -16.19
CA PRO A 104 14.80 -33.47 -15.55
C PRO A 104 14.12 -32.13 -15.68
N MET A 105 13.50 -31.80 -16.82
CA MET A 105 12.81 -30.55 -17.04
C MET A 105 11.58 -30.41 -16.12
N SER A 106 10.80 -31.49 -15.98
CA SER A 106 9.67 -31.51 -15.01
C SER A 106 10.18 -31.35 -13.58
N ALA A 107 11.26 -32.01 -13.21
CA ALA A 107 11.87 -31.86 -11.89
C ALA A 107 12.30 -30.41 -11.62
N VAL A 108 12.88 -29.71 -12.62
CA VAL A 108 13.22 -28.27 -12.51
C VAL A 108 11.97 -27.42 -12.31
N TYR A 109 10.92 -27.65 -13.08
CA TYR A 109 9.67 -26.91 -12.90
C TYR A 109 9.04 -27.16 -11.52
N ILE A 110 9.02 -28.39 -11.05
CA ILE A 110 8.53 -28.73 -9.70
C ILE A 110 9.40 -28.07 -8.63
N PHE A 111 10.72 -28.10 -8.80
CA PHE A 111 11.66 -27.42 -7.89
C PHE A 111 11.43 -25.89 -7.87
N LEU A 112 11.26 -25.25 -9.04
CA LEU A 112 10.93 -23.84 -9.12
C LEU A 112 9.57 -23.53 -8.47
N SER A 113 8.58 -24.42 -8.64
CA SER A 113 7.31 -24.32 -7.94
C SER A 113 7.50 -24.31 -6.43
N LEU A 114 8.21 -25.32 -5.90
CA LEU A 114 8.49 -25.40 -4.46
C LEU A 114 9.27 -24.17 -3.98
N LEU A 115 10.31 -23.77 -4.70
CA LEU A 115 11.11 -22.60 -4.36
C LEU A 115 10.26 -21.33 -4.28
N THR A 116 9.37 -21.11 -5.26
CA THR A 116 8.51 -19.93 -5.29
C THR A 116 7.40 -19.97 -4.23
N ILE A 117 6.92 -21.15 -3.84
CA ILE A 117 5.89 -21.31 -2.81
C ILE A 117 6.47 -21.23 -1.39
N THR A 118 7.73 -21.63 -1.18
CA THR A 118 8.35 -21.71 0.16
C THR A 118 9.20 -20.49 0.52
N THR A 119 9.27 -19.46 -0.30
CA THR A 119 9.98 -18.23 0.05
C THR A 119 9.26 -17.51 1.20
N ASP A 120 9.99 -16.74 2.00
CA ASP A 120 9.47 -16.09 3.21
C ASP A 120 8.27 -15.16 2.96
N TYR A 121 8.11 -14.65 1.74
CA TYR A 121 6.94 -13.89 1.30
C TYR A 121 5.66 -14.72 1.17
N ILE A 122 5.73 -16.06 1.22
CA ILE A 122 4.61 -16.97 0.99
C ILE A 122 4.51 -18.04 2.08
N GLY A 123 5.28 -17.95 3.11
CA GLY A 123 5.15 -18.85 4.25
C GLY A 123 3.76 -18.75 4.88
N PRO A 124 3.30 -19.78 5.58
CA PRO A 124 2.08 -19.70 6.34
C PRO A 124 2.17 -18.48 7.28
N GLN A 125 1.15 -17.64 7.24
CA GLN A 125 1.06 -16.51 8.14
C GLN A 125 1.03 -17.01 9.58
N LYS A 126 1.69 -16.28 10.46
CA LYS A 126 1.65 -16.57 11.90
C LYS A 126 0.20 -16.42 12.40
N ASP A 127 -0.26 -17.37 13.19
CA ASP A 127 -1.53 -17.20 13.94
C ASP A 127 -1.33 -16.13 15.01
N ILE A 128 -1.99 -14.99 14.81
CA ILE A 128 -1.95 -13.84 15.71
C ILE A 128 -3.33 -13.53 16.32
N SER A 129 -4.23 -14.48 16.30
CA SER A 129 -5.58 -14.37 16.91
C SER A 129 -5.53 -13.99 18.39
N LYS A 130 -4.45 -14.35 19.08
CA LYS A 130 -4.19 -13.90 20.45
C LYS A 130 -3.37 -12.62 20.39
N CYS A 131 -3.93 -11.53 20.90
CA CYS A 131 -3.22 -10.26 21.00
C CYS A 131 -2.13 -10.36 22.09
N LYS A 132 -0.91 -10.72 21.68
CA LYS A 132 0.27 -10.85 22.55
C LYS A 132 1.51 -10.35 21.83
N SER A 133 2.35 -9.60 22.55
CA SER A 133 3.66 -9.14 22.05
C SER A 133 4.60 -10.32 21.77
N ASP A 134 5.54 -10.12 20.86
CA ASP A 134 6.69 -11.02 20.64
C ASP A 134 8.02 -10.29 20.95
N SER A 135 9.14 -10.87 20.54
CA SER A 135 10.46 -10.30 20.78
C SER A 135 10.79 -9.08 19.90
N TYR A 136 10.04 -8.85 18.85
CA TYR A 136 10.28 -7.79 17.87
C TYR A 136 9.28 -6.63 18.01
N ILE A 137 8.01 -6.95 18.24
CA ILE A 137 6.93 -5.98 18.30
C ILE A 137 6.11 -6.18 19.58
N SER A 138 5.94 -5.10 20.30
CA SER A 138 4.96 -4.99 21.38
C SER A 138 3.63 -4.57 20.82
N VAL A 139 2.54 -5.17 21.28
CA VAL A 139 1.18 -4.84 20.84
C VAL A 139 0.31 -4.32 21.99
N LEU A 140 -0.54 -3.37 21.66
CA LEU A 140 -1.56 -2.78 22.51
C LEU A 140 -2.93 -3.17 21.95
N CYS A 141 -3.68 -3.94 22.70
CA CYS A 141 -4.93 -4.57 22.27
C CYS A 141 -6.15 -3.69 22.50
N GLY A 142 -7.26 -4.03 21.82
CA GLY A 142 -8.56 -3.39 22.04
C GLY A 142 -8.82 -2.19 21.13
N PHE A 143 -8.04 -2.04 20.08
CA PHE A 143 -8.29 -1.10 18.99
C PHE A 143 -9.13 -1.75 17.88
N SER A 144 -9.59 -0.96 16.94
CA SER A 144 -10.34 -1.42 15.77
C SER A 144 -9.86 -0.68 14.54
N ASN A 145 -8.94 -1.29 13.79
CA ASN A 145 -8.31 -0.70 12.61
C ASN A 145 -7.79 0.74 12.90
N PRO A 146 -6.83 0.92 13.83
CA PRO A 146 -6.24 2.24 14.09
C PRO A 146 -5.40 2.67 12.89
N GLU A 147 -6.04 3.34 11.93
CA GLU A 147 -5.51 3.51 10.58
C GLU A 147 -4.51 4.65 10.53
N ASP A 148 -4.86 5.83 11.06
CA ASP A 148 -3.98 6.98 11.06
C ASP A 148 -3.82 7.57 12.47
N ILE A 149 -2.64 8.17 12.73
CA ILE A 149 -2.23 8.53 14.09
C ILE A 149 -1.56 9.90 14.11
N GLU A 150 -2.06 10.77 14.98
CA GLU A 150 -1.48 12.07 15.29
C GLU A 150 -1.07 12.18 16.75
N ILE A 151 0.05 12.90 17.02
CA ILE A 151 0.51 13.20 18.38
C ILE A 151 -0.23 14.41 18.92
N THR A 152 -0.82 14.30 20.12
CA THR A 152 -1.40 15.46 20.78
C THR A 152 -0.36 16.53 21.09
N PRO A 153 -0.76 17.83 21.18
CA PRO A 153 0.18 18.92 21.40
C PRO A 153 1.02 18.82 22.67
N ASP A 154 0.50 18.16 23.71
CA ASP A 154 1.23 17.89 24.95
C ASP A 154 2.14 16.67 24.91
N LYS A 155 2.17 15.97 23.76
CA LYS A 155 2.94 14.75 23.49
C LYS A 155 2.70 13.60 24.49
N LYS A 156 1.51 13.60 25.14
CA LYS A 156 1.15 12.55 26.12
C LYS A 156 0.17 11.53 25.58
N PHE A 157 -0.47 11.83 24.45
CA PHE A 157 -1.43 10.94 23.82
C PHE A 157 -1.15 10.82 22.32
N LEU A 158 -1.52 9.69 21.76
CA LEU A 158 -1.72 9.52 20.32
C LEU A 158 -3.21 9.57 20.06
N PHE A 159 -3.64 10.45 19.16
CA PHE A 159 -5.00 10.51 18.64
C PHE A 159 -5.04 9.69 17.34
N MET A 160 -6.12 8.96 17.09
CA MET A 160 -6.22 8.10 15.91
C MET A 160 -7.64 7.96 15.39
N SER A 161 -7.72 7.73 14.08
CA SER A 161 -8.91 7.22 13.42
C SER A 161 -8.96 5.70 13.54
N GLU A 162 -10.08 5.14 13.97
CA GLU A 162 -10.37 3.70 13.88
C GLU A 162 -11.25 3.45 12.67
N PHE A 163 -10.63 3.02 11.57
CA PHE A 163 -11.24 2.90 10.26
C PHE A 163 -12.33 1.82 10.20
N GLY A 164 -13.47 2.14 9.59
CA GLY A 164 -14.61 1.23 9.53
C GLY A 164 -14.65 0.29 8.32
N GLY A 165 -13.95 0.61 7.22
CA GLY A 165 -13.98 -0.15 5.97
C GLY A 165 -12.59 -0.54 5.47
N ILE A 166 -12.52 -1.43 4.46
CA ILE A 166 -11.26 -1.96 3.94
C ILE A 166 -10.84 -1.29 2.63
N GLY A 167 -11.75 -0.71 1.88
CA GLY A 167 -11.40 -0.07 0.61
C GLY A 167 -12.56 0.53 -0.16
N PRO A 168 -12.28 1.28 -1.25
CA PRO A 168 -13.28 2.03 -2.00
C PRO A 168 -14.25 1.14 -2.81
N TYR A 169 -13.90 -0.12 -3.05
CA TYR A 169 -14.74 -1.09 -3.75
C TYR A 169 -15.64 -1.91 -2.80
N GLU A 170 -15.64 -1.58 -1.52
CA GLU A 170 -16.48 -2.18 -0.48
C GLU A 170 -17.45 -1.14 0.09
N GLU A 171 -18.53 -1.59 0.74
CA GLU A 171 -19.44 -0.69 1.42
C GLU A 171 -18.76 -0.07 2.64
N ALA A 172 -18.81 1.27 2.72
CA ALA A 172 -18.28 2.00 3.86
C ALA A 172 -19.09 1.66 5.12
N SER A 173 -18.41 1.51 6.23
CA SER A 173 -19.01 1.30 7.54
C SER A 173 -18.56 2.33 8.57
N ALA A 174 -19.30 2.43 9.68
CA ALA A 174 -18.93 3.33 10.77
C ALA A 174 -17.63 2.88 11.42
N GLY A 175 -16.79 3.86 11.70
CA GLY A 175 -15.57 3.74 12.49
C GLY A 175 -15.67 4.58 13.77
N TYR A 176 -14.53 4.79 14.42
CA TYR A 176 -14.47 5.47 15.70
C TYR A 176 -13.25 6.40 15.78
N PHE A 177 -13.20 7.22 16.82
CA PHE A 177 -11.97 7.89 17.24
C PHE A 177 -11.47 7.28 18.54
N ALA A 178 -10.17 7.18 18.66
CA ALA A 178 -9.53 6.69 19.87
C ALA A 178 -8.30 7.52 20.22
N MET A 179 -7.88 7.42 21.45
CA MET A 179 -6.62 7.95 21.92
C MET A 179 -5.88 6.86 22.70
N LEU A 180 -4.56 6.87 22.60
CA LEU A 180 -3.68 6.07 23.46
C LEU A 180 -3.00 7.00 24.46
N ASP A 181 -3.24 6.76 25.76
CA ASP A 181 -2.44 7.36 26.85
C ASP A 181 -1.05 6.71 26.86
N LEU A 182 -0.02 7.49 26.55
CA LEU A 182 1.36 7.02 26.43
C LEU A 182 2.02 6.68 27.77
N GLU A 183 1.51 7.23 28.88
CA GLU A 183 2.00 6.95 30.22
C GLU A 183 1.48 5.60 30.73
N ASN A 184 0.19 5.35 30.53
CA ASN A 184 -0.49 4.19 31.09
C ASN A 184 -0.71 3.05 30.06
N ASN A 185 -0.42 3.28 28.78
CA ASN A 185 -0.69 2.39 27.65
C ASN A 185 -2.18 1.97 27.58
N LYS A 186 -3.08 2.92 27.84
CA LYS A 186 -4.52 2.67 27.84
C LYS A 186 -5.21 3.38 26.69
N LYS A 187 -6.12 2.67 26.03
CA LYS A 187 -7.06 3.26 25.09
C LYS A 187 -8.06 4.14 25.84
N ILE A 188 -8.33 5.32 25.29
CA ILE A 188 -9.34 6.26 25.72
C ILE A 188 -10.22 6.56 24.50
N VAL A 189 -11.52 6.62 24.70
CA VAL A 189 -12.47 7.09 23.68
C VAL A 189 -12.75 8.57 23.98
N PRO A 190 -12.39 9.51 23.08
CA PRO A 190 -12.64 10.93 23.32
C PRO A 190 -14.14 11.23 23.28
N GLU A 191 -14.59 12.16 24.11
CA GLU A 191 -15.94 12.68 24.03
C GLU A 191 -16.09 13.54 22.76
N ILE A 192 -17.14 13.28 21.98
CA ILE A 192 -17.48 14.07 20.80
C ILE A 192 -18.66 14.97 21.12
N VAL A 193 -18.48 16.26 20.95
CA VAL A 193 -19.52 17.29 21.14
C VAL A 193 -19.82 17.92 19.78
N ILE A 194 -21.07 17.99 19.37
CA ILE A 194 -21.48 18.71 18.16
C ILE A 194 -21.60 20.19 18.50
N GLY A 195 -20.68 20.99 17.94
CA GLY A 195 -20.67 22.45 18.04
C GLY A 195 -21.32 23.12 16.82
N ASN A 196 -21.05 24.43 16.68
CA ASN A 196 -21.49 25.17 15.49
C ASN A 196 -20.62 24.83 14.29
N ASN A 197 -21.22 24.89 13.10
CA ASN A 197 -20.49 24.75 11.84
C ASN A 197 -19.79 26.06 11.45
N ASP A 198 -18.63 26.29 12.07
CA ASP A 198 -17.84 27.52 11.88
C ASP A 198 -16.69 27.32 10.89
N TRP A 199 -16.31 26.06 10.60
CA TRP A 199 -15.14 25.69 9.79
C TRP A 199 -15.47 24.92 8.50
N GLY A 200 -16.75 24.66 8.24
CA GLY A 200 -17.20 23.87 7.11
C GLY A 200 -18.11 24.61 6.13
N ASN A 201 -18.67 23.88 5.19
CA ASN A 201 -19.68 24.41 4.28
C ASN A 201 -21.00 24.63 5.03
N PRO A 202 -21.69 25.77 4.85
CA PRO A 202 -22.95 26.05 5.53
C PRO A 202 -24.05 25.00 5.36
N GLU A 203 -24.03 24.29 4.24
CA GLU A 203 -25.02 23.24 3.92
C GLU A 203 -24.69 21.88 4.55
N CYS A 204 -23.49 21.73 5.14
CA CYS A 204 -23.10 20.51 5.82
C CYS A 204 -23.53 20.56 7.29
N SER A 205 -24.15 19.50 7.79
CA SER A 205 -24.64 19.43 9.17
C SER A 205 -24.49 18.04 9.74
N ARG A 206 -24.31 17.97 11.07
CA ARG A 206 -24.25 16.74 11.84
C ARG A 206 -25.14 16.83 13.07
N ASN A 207 -25.68 15.69 13.48
CA ASN A 207 -26.43 15.55 14.72
C ASN A 207 -25.63 14.71 15.73
N THR A 208 -25.99 14.80 16.99
CA THR A 208 -25.34 14.05 18.09
C THR A 208 -25.47 12.53 17.96
N SER A 209 -26.42 12.05 17.15
CA SER A 209 -26.62 10.62 16.87
C SER A 209 -25.88 10.12 15.65
N ASP A 210 -25.22 11.00 14.91
CA ASP A 210 -24.55 10.61 13.67
C ASP A 210 -23.26 9.83 13.98
N SER A 211 -23.04 8.78 13.22
CA SER A 211 -21.78 8.03 13.23
C SER A 211 -20.83 8.62 12.20
N PHE A 212 -19.55 8.38 12.40
CA PHE A 212 -18.47 8.76 11.49
C PHE A 212 -17.79 7.51 10.92
N GLY A 213 -17.15 7.63 9.77
CA GLY A 213 -16.27 6.61 9.19
C GLY A 213 -14.90 7.24 8.93
N PRO A 214 -14.13 7.55 10.00
CA PRO A 214 -12.86 8.27 9.86
C PRO A 214 -11.81 7.41 9.16
N HIS A 215 -10.96 8.06 8.37
CA HIS A 215 -9.81 7.48 7.66
C HIS A 215 -8.58 8.34 7.94
N GLY A 216 -7.93 8.93 6.91
CA GLY A 216 -6.79 9.81 7.09
C GLY A 216 -7.12 11.05 7.94
N ILE A 217 -6.19 11.46 8.78
CA ILE A 217 -6.33 12.60 9.70
C ILE A 217 -5.08 13.47 9.68
N ASP A 218 -5.26 14.77 9.95
CA ASP A 218 -4.16 15.67 10.23
C ASP A 218 -4.54 16.64 11.35
N MET A 219 -3.55 17.11 12.10
CA MET A 219 -3.72 18.02 13.21
C MET A 219 -2.84 19.27 13.07
N VAL A 220 -3.45 20.43 13.09
CA VAL A 220 -2.76 21.72 13.03
C VAL A 220 -3.17 22.67 14.13
N GLN A 221 -2.24 23.48 14.62
CA GLN A 221 -2.58 24.66 15.40
C GLN A 221 -2.91 25.82 14.45
N ARG A 222 -4.17 26.25 14.49
CA ARG A 222 -4.66 27.37 13.68
C ARG A 222 -4.04 28.70 14.09
N ASN A 223 -4.20 29.72 13.25
CA ASN A 223 -3.71 31.07 13.51
C ASN A 223 -4.35 31.74 14.76
N ASP A 224 -5.54 31.29 15.16
CA ASP A 224 -6.24 31.74 16.36
C ASP A 224 -5.80 31.01 17.66
N GLY A 225 -4.91 30.01 17.51
CA GLY A 225 -4.37 29.22 18.61
C GLY A 225 -5.16 27.94 18.91
N SER A 226 -6.33 27.73 18.32
CA SER A 226 -7.10 26.47 18.45
C SER A 226 -6.41 25.33 17.75
N TYR A 227 -6.63 24.09 18.21
CA TYR A 227 -6.15 22.88 17.53
C TYR A 227 -7.26 22.31 16.67
N GLN A 228 -7.03 22.25 15.37
CA GLN A 228 -7.93 21.64 14.40
C GLN A 228 -7.47 20.25 14.04
N ILE A 229 -8.41 19.31 14.02
CA ILE A 229 -8.25 18.00 13.39
C ILE A 229 -9.14 17.98 12.14
N GLY A 230 -8.54 17.72 10.98
CA GLY A 230 -9.24 17.38 9.75
C GLY A 230 -9.32 15.87 9.61
N VAL A 231 -10.44 15.38 9.13
CA VAL A 231 -10.72 13.94 9.02
C VAL A 231 -11.35 13.65 7.68
N ILE A 232 -10.76 12.76 6.92
CA ILE A 232 -11.44 12.14 5.79
C ILE A 232 -12.47 11.16 6.33
N ASN A 233 -13.71 11.30 5.90
CA ASN A 233 -14.84 10.55 6.41
C ASN A 233 -15.61 9.89 5.28
N HIS A 234 -15.79 8.56 5.37
CA HIS A 234 -16.49 7.76 4.36
C HIS A 234 -17.93 7.40 4.73
N PHE A 235 -18.30 7.46 6.02
CA PHE A 235 -19.61 7.03 6.49
C PHE A 235 -20.36 8.17 7.20
N PRO A 236 -21.67 8.32 6.99
CA PRO A 236 -22.54 7.60 6.06
C PRO A 236 -22.38 8.07 4.60
N LYS A 237 -21.60 9.13 4.36
CA LYS A 237 -21.26 9.68 3.06
C LYS A 237 -19.87 10.31 3.11
N GLU A 238 -19.26 10.45 1.95
CA GLU A 238 -17.98 11.11 1.79
C GLU A 238 -18.05 12.58 2.21
N SER A 239 -17.18 12.94 3.14
CA SER A 239 -17.04 14.33 3.64
C SER A 239 -15.64 14.52 4.21
N VAL A 240 -15.25 15.77 4.38
CA VAL A 240 -14.13 16.14 5.26
C VAL A 240 -14.72 16.75 6.50
N GLU A 241 -14.44 16.15 7.65
CA GLU A 241 -14.95 16.61 8.95
C GLU A 241 -13.90 17.44 9.68
N MET A 242 -14.33 18.51 10.33
CA MET A 242 -13.48 19.43 11.07
C MET A 242 -13.82 19.40 12.55
N PHE A 243 -12.84 19.04 13.36
CA PHE A 243 -12.98 19.03 14.81
C PHE A 243 -12.00 19.99 15.48
N GLU A 244 -12.43 20.61 16.56
CA GLU A 244 -11.55 21.28 17.50
C GLU A 244 -11.16 20.31 18.60
N LEU A 245 -9.86 20.09 18.75
CA LEU A 245 -9.30 19.33 19.86
C LEU A 245 -9.05 20.30 21.02
N SER A 246 -9.71 20.08 22.12
CA SER A 246 -9.55 20.91 23.33
C SER A 246 -9.28 20.06 24.55
N LYS A 247 -8.50 20.60 25.47
CA LYS A 247 -8.21 19.96 26.74
C LYS A 247 -9.09 20.54 27.83
N LYS A 248 -9.89 19.68 28.45
CA LYS A 248 -10.71 20.03 29.60
C LYS A 248 -10.21 19.22 30.80
N ASP A 249 -9.73 19.92 31.82
CA ASP A 249 -9.06 19.30 32.97
C ASP A 249 -7.87 18.40 32.56
N SER A 250 -7.98 17.11 32.73
CA SER A 250 -6.95 16.13 32.36
C SER A 250 -7.30 15.31 31.12
N SER A 251 -8.46 15.56 30.49
CA SER A 251 -8.94 14.82 29.32
C SER A 251 -9.02 15.68 28.08
N TRP A 252 -8.85 15.03 26.91
CA TRP A 252 -9.07 15.64 25.60
C TRP A 252 -10.51 15.39 25.13
N SER A 253 -11.13 16.39 24.50
CA SER A 253 -12.45 16.29 23.86
C SER A 253 -12.41 16.83 22.45
N LEU A 254 -13.27 16.29 21.61
CA LEU A 254 -13.46 16.69 20.21
C LEU A 254 -14.76 17.49 20.11
N THR A 255 -14.67 18.75 19.69
CA THR A 255 -15.84 19.52 19.30
C THR A 255 -15.92 19.60 17.80
N TRP A 256 -16.96 18.99 17.20
CA TRP A 256 -17.21 19.14 15.78
C TRP A 256 -17.50 20.60 15.44
N ARG A 257 -16.79 21.11 14.41
CA ARG A 257 -16.84 22.52 13.99
C ARG A 257 -17.28 22.69 12.54
N GLY A 258 -17.60 21.63 11.84
CA GLY A 258 -18.10 21.70 10.49
C GLY A 258 -17.69 20.54 9.64
N CYS A 259 -18.23 20.50 8.43
CA CYS A 259 -17.83 19.53 7.41
C CYS A 259 -17.89 20.13 6.01
N ILE A 260 -17.20 19.50 5.10
CA ILE A 260 -17.16 19.81 3.67
C ILE A 260 -17.67 18.57 2.92
N ASN A 261 -18.73 18.73 2.12
CA ASN A 261 -19.22 17.65 1.27
C ASN A 261 -18.23 17.39 0.14
N VAL A 262 -17.86 16.13 -0.03
CA VAL A 262 -16.96 15.69 -1.12
C VAL A 262 -17.78 15.36 -2.36
N PRO A 263 -17.45 15.93 -3.56
CA PRO A 263 -18.08 15.59 -4.81
C PRO A 263 -18.02 14.09 -5.13
N ASP A 264 -19.01 13.59 -5.88
CA ASP A 264 -19.19 12.15 -6.13
C ASP A 264 -18.03 11.49 -6.92
N GLU A 265 -17.29 12.28 -7.69
CA GLU A 265 -16.12 11.81 -8.42
C GLU A 265 -14.89 11.51 -7.58
N TYR A 266 -14.83 12.05 -6.34
CA TYR A 266 -13.66 11.90 -5.47
C TYR A 266 -13.86 10.80 -4.42
N TYR A 267 -12.81 10.03 -4.22
CA TYR A 267 -12.57 9.20 -3.05
C TYR A 267 -11.26 9.66 -2.41
N PHE A 268 -11.37 10.37 -1.29
CA PHE A 268 -10.19 10.85 -0.58
C PHE A 268 -9.65 9.77 0.34
N ASN A 269 -8.33 9.77 0.53
CA ASN A 269 -7.67 8.88 1.48
C ASN A 269 -7.17 9.67 2.69
N ASP A 270 -6.42 10.75 2.45
CA ASP A 270 -5.75 11.48 3.51
C ASP A 270 -5.80 13.01 3.29
N ILE A 271 -5.46 13.77 4.32
CA ILE A 271 -5.60 15.23 4.41
C ILE A 271 -4.32 15.87 4.96
N GLY A 272 -3.93 17.01 4.42
CA GLY A 272 -2.89 17.89 4.96
C GLY A 272 -3.42 19.29 5.22
N LEU A 273 -3.56 19.65 6.49
CA LEU A 273 -4.16 20.92 6.95
C LEU A 273 -3.19 22.10 6.85
N LYS A 274 -3.74 23.29 6.59
CA LYS A 274 -3.07 24.58 6.74
C LYS A 274 -3.59 25.31 7.97
N LYS A 275 -2.76 26.19 8.53
CA LYS A 275 -3.12 27.00 9.73
C LYS A 275 -4.30 27.93 9.52
N ASP A 276 -4.63 28.28 8.28
CA ASP A 276 -5.80 29.08 7.92
C ASP A 276 -7.10 28.27 7.82
N GLY A 277 -7.01 26.93 7.91
CA GLY A 277 -8.13 26.02 7.83
C GLY A 277 -8.39 25.45 6.44
N SER A 278 -7.69 25.94 5.40
CA SER A 278 -7.66 25.28 4.11
C SER A 278 -6.86 23.97 4.17
N PHE A 279 -7.00 23.10 3.18
CA PHE A 279 -6.33 21.80 3.23
C PHE A 279 -6.09 21.22 1.85
N TYR A 280 -5.12 20.32 1.79
CA TYR A 280 -4.92 19.40 0.68
C TYR A 280 -5.56 18.06 1.02
N ALA A 281 -6.08 17.36 -0.01
CA ALA A 281 -6.57 15.99 0.14
C ALA A 281 -6.06 15.11 -1.02
N SER A 282 -5.72 13.88 -0.72
CA SER A 282 -5.32 12.89 -1.73
C SER A 282 -6.57 12.21 -2.29
N HIS A 283 -6.87 12.43 -3.57
CA HIS A 283 -7.85 11.65 -4.32
C HIS A 283 -7.18 10.40 -4.87
N MET A 284 -7.49 9.25 -4.29
CA MET A 284 -6.81 7.99 -4.55
C MET A 284 -7.30 7.31 -5.83
N TYR A 285 -8.62 7.19 -5.96
CA TYR A 285 -9.32 6.55 -7.09
C TYR A 285 -10.66 7.23 -7.34
N LYS A 286 -11.28 6.94 -8.47
CA LYS A 286 -12.71 7.24 -8.64
C LYS A 286 -13.51 6.46 -7.57
N ARG A 287 -14.56 7.08 -7.04
CA ARG A 287 -15.36 6.51 -5.93
C ARG A 287 -15.96 5.14 -6.24
N ASP A 288 -16.34 4.90 -7.49
CA ASP A 288 -16.96 3.69 -8.00
C ASP A 288 -15.96 2.70 -8.64
N ILE A 289 -14.68 2.76 -8.24
CA ILE A 289 -13.67 1.85 -8.77
C ILE A 289 -14.05 0.40 -8.48
N THR A 290 -13.99 -0.43 -9.51
CA THR A 290 -14.21 -1.86 -9.38
C THR A 290 -12.90 -2.57 -8.99
N PHE A 291 -13.00 -3.78 -8.38
CA PHE A 291 -11.83 -4.60 -8.07
C PHE A 291 -10.94 -4.85 -9.29
N SER A 292 -11.53 -5.09 -10.47
CA SER A 292 -10.76 -5.29 -11.70
C SER A 292 -10.00 -4.04 -12.15
N GLU A 293 -10.59 -2.85 -12.02
CA GLU A 293 -9.91 -1.59 -12.32
C GLU A 293 -8.79 -1.31 -11.33
N TRP A 294 -9.03 -1.52 -10.03
CA TRP A 294 -8.01 -1.43 -8.99
C TRP A 294 -6.85 -2.38 -9.26
N LEU A 295 -7.12 -3.63 -9.64
CA LEU A 295 -6.09 -4.61 -10.00
C LEU A 295 -5.26 -4.14 -11.21
N MET A 296 -5.91 -3.55 -12.24
CA MET A 296 -5.20 -2.99 -13.40
C MET A 296 -4.31 -1.80 -13.01
N VAL A 297 -4.79 -0.90 -12.15
CA VAL A 297 -3.97 0.20 -11.61
C VAL A 297 -2.73 -0.36 -10.89
N THR A 298 -2.92 -1.36 -10.03
CA THR A 298 -1.85 -2.00 -9.25
C THR A 298 -0.82 -2.69 -10.15
N LEU A 299 -1.28 -3.42 -11.18
CA LEU A 299 -0.39 -4.15 -12.10
C LEU A 299 0.40 -3.21 -13.03
N PHE A 300 -0.25 -2.18 -13.57
CA PHE A 300 0.36 -1.29 -14.57
C PHE A 300 0.86 0.03 -13.98
N LYS A 301 0.63 0.26 -12.68
CA LYS A 301 1.02 1.49 -11.97
C LYS A 301 0.54 2.76 -12.71
N SER A 302 -0.64 2.67 -13.32
CA SER A 302 -1.24 3.78 -14.05
C SER A 302 -1.76 4.85 -13.08
N ASN A 303 -1.75 6.10 -13.53
CA ASN A 303 -2.32 7.19 -12.73
C ASN A 303 -3.81 6.92 -12.46
N SER A 304 -4.19 6.95 -11.19
CA SER A 304 -5.58 6.71 -10.74
C SER A 304 -6.16 7.89 -9.96
N GLY A 305 -5.30 8.80 -9.52
CA GLY A 305 -5.70 9.93 -8.71
C GLY A 305 -4.70 11.09 -8.75
N HIS A 306 -4.94 12.07 -7.89
CA HIS A 306 -4.16 13.30 -7.77
C HIS A 306 -4.44 13.98 -6.41
N VAL A 307 -3.74 15.06 -6.11
CA VAL A 307 -4.03 15.88 -4.93
C VAL A 307 -4.95 17.04 -5.32
N VAL A 308 -5.85 17.40 -4.44
CA VAL A 308 -6.70 18.59 -4.52
C VAL A 308 -6.42 19.54 -3.37
N LEU A 309 -6.67 20.83 -3.58
CA LEU A 309 -6.69 21.90 -2.58
C LEU A 309 -8.13 22.38 -2.38
N TRP A 310 -8.54 22.55 -1.13
CA TRP A 310 -9.78 23.24 -0.75
C TRP A 310 -9.45 24.53 0.00
N GLU A 311 -10.04 25.66 -0.46
CA GLU A 311 -9.85 27.00 0.12
C GLU A 311 -11.19 27.70 0.42
N GLY A 312 -12.27 26.93 0.65
CA GLY A 312 -13.58 27.45 0.99
C GLY A 312 -14.61 27.47 -0.15
N ASP A 313 -14.19 27.53 -1.40
CA ASP A 313 -15.05 27.69 -2.59
C ASP A 313 -15.05 26.45 -3.53
N GLY A 314 -14.56 25.33 -3.06
CA GLY A 314 -14.51 24.08 -3.82
C GLY A 314 -13.13 23.47 -3.91
N PHE A 315 -13.04 22.30 -4.56
CA PHE A 315 -11.81 21.54 -4.74
C PHE A 315 -11.10 21.92 -6.04
N LYS A 316 -9.81 22.24 -5.94
CA LYS A 316 -8.96 22.59 -7.08
C LYS A 316 -7.86 21.54 -7.22
N LYS A 317 -7.78 20.87 -8.36
CA LYS A 317 -6.70 19.93 -8.65
C LYS A 317 -5.34 20.62 -8.63
N ILE A 318 -4.37 20.05 -7.92
CA ILE A 318 -2.97 20.49 -7.97
C ILE A 318 -2.35 19.95 -9.27
N PRO A 319 -1.86 20.84 -10.17
CA PRO A 319 -1.24 20.41 -11.41
C PRO A 319 -0.03 19.49 -11.16
N ASN A 320 0.17 18.47 -12.01
CA ASN A 320 1.27 17.51 -11.96
C ASN A 320 1.33 16.60 -10.70
N SER A 321 0.31 16.64 -9.84
CA SER A 321 0.20 15.74 -8.68
C SER A 321 -0.35 14.35 -9.03
N ASP A 322 -0.63 14.09 -10.30
CA ASP A 322 -1.17 12.80 -10.75
C ASP A 322 -0.22 11.64 -10.41
N GLY A 323 -0.79 10.52 -10.00
CA GLY A 323 -0.04 9.30 -9.68
C GLY A 323 -0.90 8.06 -9.52
N SER A 324 -0.23 6.95 -9.29
CA SER A 324 -0.88 5.66 -9.07
C SER A 324 -1.20 5.50 -7.58
N GLY A 325 -2.47 5.69 -7.22
CA GLY A 325 -2.97 5.61 -5.86
C GLY A 325 -2.34 6.63 -4.90
N PRO A 326 -2.55 7.96 -5.09
CA PRO A 326 -2.20 8.91 -4.04
C PRO A 326 -2.91 8.53 -2.74
N ASN A 327 -2.12 8.25 -1.70
CA ASN A 327 -2.59 7.76 -0.40
C ASN A 327 -2.23 8.80 0.67
N GLY A 328 -1.36 8.49 1.63
CA GLY A 328 -0.95 9.43 2.67
C GLY A 328 -0.33 10.71 2.13
N ILE A 329 -0.70 11.84 2.72
CA ILE A 329 -0.10 13.15 2.43
C ILE A 329 0.22 13.87 3.73
N THR A 330 1.34 14.59 3.75
CA THR A 330 1.73 15.43 4.90
C THR A 330 2.26 16.76 4.42
N LEU A 331 1.75 17.85 4.98
CA LEU A 331 2.13 19.22 4.59
C LEU A 331 3.25 19.76 5.49
N ASP A 332 4.35 20.18 4.87
CA ASP A 332 5.29 21.13 5.49
C ASP A 332 4.94 22.55 5.02
N GLU A 333 4.01 23.18 5.73
CA GLU A 333 3.52 24.51 5.36
C GLU A 333 4.64 25.55 5.35
N ALA A 334 5.61 25.45 6.28
CA ALA A 334 6.72 26.38 6.38
C ALA A 334 7.68 26.31 5.20
N ALA A 335 7.90 25.12 4.68
CA ALA A 335 8.75 24.89 3.50
C ALA A 335 7.96 24.96 2.18
N ASN A 336 6.63 25.05 2.23
CA ASN A 336 5.72 24.97 1.09
C ASN A 336 5.90 23.66 0.28
N LEU A 337 6.08 22.54 1.00
CA LEU A 337 6.29 21.22 0.46
C LEU A 337 5.16 20.28 0.89
N LEU A 338 4.74 19.41 -0.02
CA LEU A 338 3.81 18.34 0.27
C LEU A 338 4.51 17.00 0.05
N TYR A 339 4.45 16.12 1.03
CA TYR A 339 4.91 14.74 0.92
C TYR A 339 3.72 13.88 0.50
N ILE A 340 3.90 13.07 -0.53
CA ILE A 340 2.82 12.26 -1.12
C ILE A 340 3.29 10.82 -1.24
N SER A 341 2.55 9.90 -0.64
CA SER A 341 2.66 8.47 -0.90
C SER A 341 1.84 8.10 -2.13
N TYR A 342 2.46 7.46 -3.11
CA TYR A 342 1.76 6.81 -4.22
C TYR A 342 1.75 5.30 -3.97
N ASN A 343 0.71 4.81 -3.31
CA ASN A 343 0.62 3.44 -2.81
C ASN A 343 0.84 2.38 -3.89
N GLN A 344 0.05 2.42 -5.01
CA GLN A 344 0.26 1.53 -6.14
C GLN A 344 1.47 1.93 -6.99
N GLY A 345 1.93 3.17 -6.87
CA GLY A 345 3.11 3.69 -7.57
C GLY A 345 4.44 3.27 -6.94
N ASP A 346 4.43 2.64 -5.77
CA ASP A 346 5.60 2.21 -5.01
C ASP A 346 6.61 3.33 -4.78
N ARG A 347 6.14 4.51 -4.36
CA ARG A 347 7.03 5.64 -4.09
C ARG A 347 6.43 6.68 -3.18
N ILE A 348 7.28 7.40 -2.49
CA ILE A 348 6.95 8.69 -1.91
C ILE A 348 7.63 9.80 -2.71
N VAL A 349 7.04 10.99 -2.66
CA VAL A 349 7.50 12.16 -3.41
C VAL A 349 7.46 13.37 -2.50
N ILE A 350 8.49 14.21 -2.57
CA ILE A 350 8.40 15.61 -2.15
C ILE A 350 7.88 16.41 -3.34
N PHE A 351 6.74 17.03 -3.17
CA PHE A 351 6.09 17.88 -4.15
C PHE A 351 6.27 19.35 -3.75
N ASP A 352 6.90 20.15 -4.61
CA ASP A 352 7.06 21.60 -4.40
C ASP A 352 5.79 22.31 -4.88
N LEU A 353 5.08 22.91 -3.91
CA LEU A 353 3.83 23.62 -4.18
C LEU A 353 4.03 24.94 -4.90
N SER A 354 5.23 25.55 -4.83
CA SER A 354 5.55 26.78 -5.56
C SER A 354 5.74 26.52 -7.05
N GLU A 355 6.41 25.42 -7.38
CA GLU A 355 6.75 25.02 -8.75
C GLU A 355 5.71 24.08 -9.36
N ASN A 356 4.74 23.59 -8.56
CA ASN A 356 3.81 22.53 -8.92
C ASN A 356 4.52 21.33 -9.58
N SER A 357 5.59 20.85 -8.93
CA SER A 357 6.44 19.81 -9.47
C SER A 357 6.92 18.80 -8.44
N LYS A 358 7.17 17.57 -8.89
CA LYS A 358 7.78 16.50 -8.10
C LYS A 358 9.27 16.78 -7.96
N ALA A 359 9.68 17.36 -6.83
CA ALA A 359 11.07 17.76 -6.60
C ALA A 359 11.99 16.56 -6.33
N LYS A 360 11.52 15.58 -5.53
CA LYS A 360 12.28 14.37 -5.17
C LYS A 360 11.35 13.17 -5.08
N SER A 361 11.94 11.98 -5.24
CA SER A 361 11.20 10.71 -5.12
C SER A 361 12.11 9.64 -4.54
N TYR A 362 11.54 8.80 -3.68
CA TYR A 362 12.18 7.62 -3.12
C TYR A 362 11.27 6.40 -3.27
N PHE A 363 11.86 5.26 -3.60
CA PHE A 363 11.11 4.01 -3.74
C PHE A 363 10.76 3.43 -2.36
N VAL A 364 9.49 3.20 -2.15
CA VAL A 364 8.93 2.44 -1.02
C VAL A 364 7.83 1.56 -1.59
N GLN A 365 7.85 0.27 -1.33
CA GLN A 365 6.83 -0.63 -1.83
C GLN A 365 5.50 -0.37 -1.12
N SER A 366 4.46 -0.08 -1.90
CA SER A 366 3.10 0.15 -1.39
C SER A 366 3.09 1.03 -0.12
N PRO A 367 3.66 2.27 -0.18
CA PRO A 367 3.70 3.16 0.97
C PRO A 367 2.29 3.61 1.36
N ASP A 368 2.10 3.87 2.64
CA ASP A 368 0.85 4.40 3.18
C ASP A 368 1.08 5.81 3.77
N ASN A 369 0.64 6.11 4.98
CA ASN A 369 0.76 7.44 5.57
C ASN A 369 2.21 7.82 5.89
N ILE A 370 2.51 9.12 5.80
CA ILE A 370 3.82 9.71 6.07
C ILE A 370 3.72 10.59 7.31
N HIS A 371 4.58 10.34 8.30
CA HIS A 371 4.69 11.20 9.49
C HIS A 371 6.03 11.95 9.50
N LEU A 372 5.99 13.28 9.72
CA LEU A 372 7.17 14.12 9.80
C LEU A 372 7.53 14.40 11.27
N GLU A 373 8.72 14.01 11.72
CA GLU A 373 9.25 14.36 13.04
C GLU A 373 10.70 14.82 12.93
N GLY A 374 10.96 16.06 13.35
CA GLY A 374 12.27 16.68 13.25
C GLY A 374 12.81 16.71 11.82
N ASN A 375 13.98 16.12 11.61
CA ASN A 375 14.62 16.00 10.29
C ASN A 375 14.34 14.64 9.61
N SER A 376 13.30 13.93 10.02
CA SER A 376 12.95 12.63 9.46
C SER A 376 11.52 12.61 8.94
N ALA A 377 11.33 11.89 7.83
CA ALA A 377 10.05 11.43 7.34
C ALA A 377 9.95 9.92 7.58
N TRP A 378 8.89 9.50 8.23
CA TRP A 378 8.60 8.12 8.57
C TRP A 378 7.49 7.60 7.68
N VAL A 379 7.70 6.45 7.06
CA VAL A 379 6.71 5.84 6.16
C VAL A 379 6.70 4.33 6.34
N THR A 380 5.52 3.75 6.28
CA THR A 380 5.34 2.30 6.28
C THR A 380 5.40 1.77 4.85
N SER A 381 5.79 0.52 4.71
CA SER A 381 5.84 -0.22 3.45
C SER A 381 5.15 -1.56 3.62
N LEU A 382 4.19 -1.86 2.75
CA LEU A 382 3.59 -3.17 2.66
C LEU A 382 4.45 -4.06 1.75
N ASP A 383 5.32 -4.87 2.34
CA ASP A 383 6.34 -5.66 1.62
C ASP A 383 5.79 -6.95 1.00
N PHE A 384 4.50 -7.26 1.21
CA PHE A 384 3.85 -8.42 0.63
C PHE A 384 3.37 -8.16 -0.81
N GLN A 385 3.14 -9.25 -1.53
CA GLN A 385 2.51 -9.18 -2.85
C GLN A 385 0.97 -9.27 -2.72
N PRO A 386 0.18 -8.75 -3.66
CA PRO A 386 -1.28 -8.78 -3.58
C PRO A 386 -1.90 -10.16 -3.33
N ASN A 387 -1.24 -11.22 -3.78
CA ASN A 387 -1.69 -12.60 -3.58
C ASN A 387 -1.26 -13.20 -2.22
N ASP A 388 -0.43 -12.53 -1.46
CA ASP A 388 -0.03 -12.99 -0.12
C ASP A 388 -1.13 -12.71 0.91
N ALA A 389 -2.00 -11.74 0.62
CA ALA A 389 -3.10 -11.34 1.48
C ALA A 389 -4.21 -12.39 1.66
N GLY A 390 -4.31 -13.34 0.76
CA GLY A 390 -5.22 -14.51 0.68
C GLY A 390 -6.44 -14.59 1.61
N ASP A 391 -6.20 -14.77 2.90
CA ASP A 391 -7.26 -14.90 3.91
C ASP A 391 -7.32 -13.71 4.88
N CYS A 392 -6.58 -12.63 4.63
CA CYS A 392 -6.50 -11.48 5.55
C CYS A 392 -7.85 -10.83 5.80
N ASP A 393 -8.69 -10.72 4.78
CA ASP A 393 -10.04 -10.20 4.85
C ASP A 393 -10.96 -10.96 5.82
N LYS A 394 -10.67 -12.26 6.06
CA LYS A 394 -11.41 -13.13 6.96
C LYS A 394 -10.88 -13.14 8.39
N ARG A 395 -9.79 -12.46 8.67
CA ARG A 395 -9.12 -12.42 9.98
C ARG A 395 -9.25 -11.04 10.58
N ILE A 396 -9.23 -10.96 11.90
CA ILE A 396 -9.26 -9.67 12.62
C ILE A 396 -7.94 -8.92 12.44
N SER A 397 -6.83 -9.66 12.27
CA SER A 397 -5.51 -9.09 12.08
C SER A 397 -4.62 -10.04 11.29
N CYS A 398 -3.68 -9.51 10.53
CA CYS A 398 -2.77 -10.24 9.65
C CYS A 398 -1.31 -9.96 9.96
N SER A 399 -0.47 -11.00 9.85
CA SER A 399 0.98 -10.93 10.09
C SER A 399 1.80 -10.89 8.79
N LEU A 400 1.35 -10.12 7.81
CA LEU A 400 2.05 -9.97 6.54
C LEU A 400 3.36 -9.18 6.70
N PRO A 401 4.37 -9.46 5.86
CA PRO A 401 5.64 -8.74 5.88
C PRO A 401 5.46 -7.24 5.62
N PHE A 402 6.22 -6.44 6.35
CA PHE A 402 6.23 -5.00 6.19
C PHE A 402 7.58 -4.41 6.61
N SER A 403 7.81 -3.16 6.25
CA SER A 403 8.92 -2.38 6.80
C SER A 403 8.50 -0.96 7.17
N VAL A 404 9.30 -0.34 8.02
CA VAL A 404 9.22 1.08 8.35
C VAL A 404 10.50 1.74 7.88
N HIS A 405 10.39 2.79 7.08
CA HIS A 405 11.52 3.56 6.57
C HIS A 405 11.61 4.90 7.31
N GLU A 406 12.79 5.19 7.85
CA GLU A 406 13.15 6.53 8.28
C GLU A 406 13.99 7.17 7.19
N LEU A 407 13.49 8.24 6.60
CA LEU A 407 14.12 8.97 5.52
C LEU A 407 14.54 10.34 6.00
N ASP A 408 15.57 10.92 5.39
CA ASP A 408 15.86 12.33 5.57
C ASP A 408 14.73 13.18 5.00
N ARG A 409 14.18 14.09 5.81
CA ARG A 409 13.03 14.91 5.44
C ARG A 409 13.26 15.76 4.20
N SER A 410 14.49 16.24 3.98
CA SER A 410 14.79 17.15 2.89
C SER A 410 15.22 16.45 1.60
N SER A 411 15.88 15.30 1.70
CA SER A 411 16.45 14.58 0.56
C SER A 411 15.72 13.29 0.17
N LEU A 412 14.92 12.73 1.07
CA LEU A 412 14.36 11.38 1.03
C LEU A 412 15.43 10.28 1.00
N GLU A 413 16.66 10.58 1.39
CA GLU A 413 17.68 9.54 1.54
C GLU A 413 17.36 8.66 2.73
N LEU A 414 17.55 7.35 2.55
CA LEU A 414 17.29 6.37 3.59
C LEU A 414 18.27 6.55 4.76
N LYS A 415 17.74 6.80 5.96
CA LYS A 415 18.50 6.79 7.22
C LYS A 415 18.49 5.41 7.83
N ASN A 416 17.29 4.84 8.04
CA ASN A 416 17.11 3.53 8.64
C ASN A 416 15.93 2.79 7.96
N LYS A 417 16.04 1.46 7.90
CA LYS A 417 14.95 0.57 7.49
C LYS A 417 14.80 -0.55 8.52
N TYR A 418 13.60 -0.66 9.07
CA TYR A 418 13.20 -1.70 10.01
C TYR A 418 12.27 -2.67 9.30
N SER A 419 12.70 -3.92 9.09
CA SER A 419 11.94 -4.92 8.34
C SER A 419 11.41 -6.01 9.24
N PHE A 420 10.15 -6.36 9.07
CA PHE A 420 9.44 -7.32 9.89
C PHE A 420 8.74 -8.38 9.04
N SER A 421 8.87 -9.63 9.44
CA SER A 421 8.14 -10.75 8.85
C SER A 421 7.74 -11.75 9.93
N LYS A 422 6.55 -12.34 9.79
CA LYS A 422 6.03 -13.34 10.74
C LYS A 422 5.96 -12.86 12.20
N THR A 423 5.73 -11.57 12.41
CA THR A 423 5.56 -10.96 13.73
C THR A 423 4.09 -10.98 14.16
N VAL A 424 3.79 -10.42 15.32
CA VAL A 424 2.44 -10.34 15.89
C VAL A 424 1.62 -9.15 15.39
N PHE A 425 2.14 -8.43 14.41
CA PHE A 425 1.55 -7.24 13.80
C PHE A 425 1.80 -7.27 12.28
N GLY A 426 0.99 -6.59 11.51
CA GLY A 426 1.15 -6.42 10.09
C GLY A 426 0.17 -5.41 9.52
N LEU A 427 0.27 -5.16 8.22
CA LEU A 427 -0.51 -4.15 7.50
C LEU A 427 -0.43 -2.74 8.11
N PRO A 428 0.79 -2.27 8.52
CA PRO A 428 0.90 -0.92 9.06
C PRO A 428 0.57 0.13 8.01
N THR A 429 -0.15 1.15 8.44
CA THR A 429 -0.50 2.33 7.63
C THR A 429 0.34 3.55 8.00
N VAL A 430 0.67 3.70 9.27
CA VAL A 430 1.42 4.84 9.78
C VAL A 430 2.48 4.41 10.78
N ALA A 431 3.57 5.17 10.87
CA ALA A 431 4.64 4.99 11.85
C ALA A 431 4.97 6.31 12.52
N VAL A 432 4.70 6.41 13.83
CA VAL A 432 4.82 7.66 14.61
C VAL A 432 5.88 7.49 15.69
N PRO A 433 7.02 8.20 15.60
CA PRO A 433 8.06 8.15 16.61
C PRO A 433 7.68 8.96 17.85
N VAL A 434 7.78 8.33 19.02
CA VAL A 434 7.64 9.00 20.32
C VAL A 434 8.77 8.54 21.23
N ASN A 435 9.72 9.40 21.50
CA ASN A 435 10.96 9.06 22.18
C ASN A 435 11.71 7.93 21.45
N GLU A 436 11.98 6.82 22.14
CA GLU A 436 12.66 5.64 21.57
C GLU A 436 11.70 4.62 20.93
N LYS A 437 10.38 4.87 20.98
CA LYS A 437 9.36 3.96 20.45
C LYS A 437 8.83 4.47 19.12
N ILE A 438 8.62 3.54 18.20
CA ILE A 438 7.92 3.80 16.94
C ILE A 438 6.56 3.09 17.03
N TYR A 439 5.50 3.88 17.18
CA TYR A 439 4.13 3.38 17.21
C TYR A 439 3.60 3.21 15.79
N MET A 440 2.83 2.15 15.58
CA MET A 440 2.28 1.82 14.26
C MET A 440 0.77 1.60 14.34
N GLY A 441 0.05 2.20 13.42
CA GLY A 441 -1.35 1.93 13.13
C GLY A 441 -1.51 0.88 12.02
N SER A 442 -2.74 0.44 11.77
CA SER A 442 -3.07 -0.54 10.74
C SER A 442 -4.53 -0.40 10.30
N PHE A 443 -4.79 -0.44 9.00
CA PHE A 443 -6.15 -0.40 8.48
C PHE A 443 -6.95 -1.70 8.73
N HIS A 444 -6.30 -2.76 9.16
CA HIS A 444 -6.93 -4.07 9.39
C HIS A 444 -6.32 -4.79 10.59
N SER A 445 -6.66 -4.33 11.80
CA SER A 445 -6.10 -4.88 13.04
C SER A 445 -6.96 -4.57 14.27
N ASP A 446 -6.97 -5.49 15.25
CA ASP A 446 -7.55 -5.29 16.58
C ASP A 446 -6.57 -4.67 17.59
N ARG A 447 -5.39 -4.20 17.09
CA ARG A 447 -4.28 -3.74 17.91
C ARG A 447 -3.45 -2.67 17.23
N MET A 448 -2.79 -1.84 18.03
CA MET A 448 -1.61 -1.07 17.63
C MET A 448 -0.34 -1.89 17.86
N GLY A 449 0.71 -1.59 17.11
CA GLY A 449 2.05 -2.13 17.34
C GLY A 449 3.04 -1.04 17.72
N TYR A 450 4.10 -1.39 18.44
CA TYR A 450 5.29 -0.55 18.53
C TYR A 450 6.57 -1.38 18.66
N PHE A 451 7.66 -0.82 18.20
CA PHE A 451 9.01 -1.36 18.42
C PHE A 451 9.92 -0.26 18.99
N ILE A 452 11.08 -0.67 19.53
CA ILE A 452 12.10 0.23 20.04
C ILE A 452 13.07 0.56 18.90
N LYS A 453 13.34 1.83 18.69
CA LYS A 453 14.37 2.30 17.77
C LYS A 453 15.74 2.00 18.38
N GLU A 454 16.54 1.18 17.71
CA GLU A 454 17.94 0.90 18.07
C GLU A 454 18.87 2.03 17.64
#